data_874cfdf114449e7e0901711bb4a6207b
#
_entry.id   874cfdf114449e7e0901711bb4a6207b
#
_cell.length_a   1.000
_cell.length_b   1.000
_cell.length_c   1.000
_cell.angle_alpha   90.00
_cell.angle_beta   90.00
_cell.angle_gamma   90.00
#
_symmetry.space_group_name_H-M   'P 1'
#
loop_
_entity.id
_entity.type
_entity.pdbx_description
1 polymer ?
#
loop_
_entity_poly.entity_id
_entity_poly.type
_entity_poly.pdbx_seq_one_letter_code
_entity_poly.pdbx_strand_id
1 'polypeptide(L)'
;MRLLLDEMIPPQVARGLREAGYDVQAIKWDRNDLLGSSDLELVRLMATEQRAIVTNDIADFQAIHDQFLTAGDEHYGLIFTFDATMPRTKDAIPQWVKTLTELLTEHPGDDSLRNRIHHLP
;
A
#
# COMPACT_ATOMS: atom_id res chain seq x y z
N MET A 1 8.06 -8.34 1.02
CA MET A 1 6.86 -7.67 1.57
C MET A 1 5.73 -7.76 0.54
N ARG A 2 4.52 -7.94 0.99
CA ARG A 2 3.32 -8.02 0.13
C ARG A 2 2.57 -6.70 0.19
N LEU A 3 2.04 -6.22 -0.94
CA LEU A 3 1.39 -4.92 -1.04
C LEU A 3 -0.06 -5.02 -1.49
N LEU A 4 -0.87 -4.08 -1.02
CA LEU A 4 -2.15 -3.74 -1.59
C LEU A 4 -2.10 -2.29 -2.06
N LEU A 5 -2.48 -2.04 -3.30
CA LEU A 5 -2.61 -0.68 -3.84
C LEU A 5 -4.06 -0.21 -3.64
N ASP A 6 -4.23 0.91 -2.94
CA ASP A 6 -5.54 1.52 -2.72
C ASP A 6 -6.23 1.89 -4.04
N GLU A 7 -7.55 2.07 -4.01
CA GLU A 7 -8.38 2.32 -5.21
C GLU A 7 -7.89 3.48 -6.07
N MET A 8 -7.27 4.48 -5.45
CA MET A 8 -6.81 5.69 -6.14
C MET A 8 -5.49 5.49 -6.89
N ILE A 9 -4.77 4.41 -6.64
CA ILE A 9 -3.50 4.12 -7.32
C ILE A 9 -3.79 3.41 -8.65
N PRO A 10 -3.10 3.77 -9.75
CA PRO A 10 -3.31 3.07 -11.03
C PRO A 10 -3.06 1.57 -10.89
N PRO A 11 -4.06 0.73 -11.20
CA PRO A 11 -3.92 -0.73 -10.98
C PRO A 11 -2.87 -1.38 -11.88
N GLN A 12 -2.49 -0.74 -13.00
CA GLN A 12 -1.41 -1.20 -13.87
C GLN A 12 -0.07 -1.32 -13.14
N VAL A 13 0.12 -0.55 -12.06
CA VAL A 13 1.31 -0.64 -11.21
C VAL A 13 1.45 -2.04 -10.61
N ALA A 14 0.34 -2.63 -10.16
CA ALA A 14 0.35 -3.99 -9.62
C ALA A 14 0.78 -5.00 -10.67
N ARG A 15 0.33 -4.85 -11.92
CA ARG A 15 0.74 -5.73 -13.00
C ARG A 15 2.26 -5.69 -13.20
N GLY A 16 2.84 -4.48 -13.28
CA GLY A 16 4.28 -4.33 -13.47
C GLY A 16 5.10 -4.96 -12.34
N LEU A 17 4.63 -4.82 -11.10
CA LEU A 17 5.31 -5.41 -9.95
C LEU A 17 5.16 -6.94 -9.92
N ARG A 18 4.00 -7.48 -10.29
CA ARG A 18 3.83 -8.95 -10.40
C ARG A 18 4.72 -9.53 -11.48
N GLU A 19 4.87 -8.86 -12.61
CA GLU A 19 5.80 -9.29 -13.67
C GLU A 19 7.26 -9.33 -13.18
N ALA A 20 7.61 -8.46 -12.23
CA ALA A 20 8.92 -8.46 -11.59
C ALA A 20 9.04 -9.50 -10.46
N GLY A 21 7.99 -10.28 -10.16
CA GLY A 21 8.02 -11.36 -9.20
C GLY A 21 7.52 -11.00 -7.80
N TYR A 22 6.90 -9.84 -7.60
CA TYR A 22 6.40 -9.40 -6.30
C TYR A 22 4.92 -9.68 -6.12
N ASP A 23 4.50 -9.95 -4.88
CA ASP A 23 3.10 -10.16 -4.52
C ASP A 23 2.43 -8.82 -4.25
N VAL A 24 1.80 -8.26 -5.28
CA VAL A 24 1.11 -6.98 -5.23
C VAL A 24 -0.28 -7.13 -5.82
N GLN A 25 -1.28 -6.64 -5.10
CA GLN A 25 -2.66 -6.62 -5.54
C GLN A 25 -3.16 -5.18 -5.64
N ALA A 26 -4.00 -4.90 -6.62
CA ALA A 26 -4.72 -3.64 -6.74
C ALA A 26 -6.20 -3.86 -6.43
N ILE A 27 -6.79 -3.00 -5.62
CA ILE A 27 -8.21 -3.16 -5.24
C ILE A 27 -9.09 -3.27 -6.48
N LYS A 28 -8.93 -2.34 -7.43
CA LYS A 28 -9.78 -2.27 -8.62
C LYS A 28 -9.78 -3.54 -9.47
N TRP A 29 -8.64 -4.19 -9.60
CA TRP A 29 -8.49 -5.33 -10.51
C TRP A 29 -8.52 -6.68 -9.83
N ASP A 30 -8.00 -6.74 -8.61
CA ASP A 30 -7.72 -8.02 -7.96
C ASP A 30 -8.58 -8.27 -6.73
N ARG A 31 -9.15 -7.21 -6.16
CA ARG A 31 -9.86 -7.27 -4.88
C ARG A 31 -11.16 -6.46 -4.93
N ASN A 32 -12.04 -6.81 -5.84
CA ASN A 32 -13.36 -6.18 -5.95
C ASN A 32 -14.19 -6.34 -4.67
N ASP A 33 -13.90 -7.36 -3.88
CA ASP A 33 -14.48 -7.57 -2.54
C ASP A 33 -14.20 -6.42 -1.58
N LEU A 34 -13.15 -5.64 -1.82
CA LEU A 34 -12.74 -4.52 -0.98
C LEU A 34 -13.30 -3.17 -1.42
N LEU A 35 -13.94 -3.10 -2.59
CA LEU A 35 -14.56 -1.86 -3.08
C LEU A 35 -15.61 -1.38 -2.09
N GLY A 36 -15.51 -0.10 -1.69
CA GLY A 36 -16.44 0.49 -0.73
C GLY A 36 -16.18 0.14 0.73
N SER A 37 -15.15 -0.63 1.04
CA SER A 37 -14.75 -0.87 2.43
C SER A 37 -14.27 0.42 3.08
N SER A 38 -14.54 0.59 4.38
CA SER A 38 -13.95 1.69 5.13
C SER A 38 -12.43 1.49 5.25
N ASP A 39 -11.70 2.59 5.46
CA ASP A 39 -10.24 2.52 5.62
C ASP A 39 -9.87 1.66 6.84
N LEU A 40 -10.63 1.76 7.93
CA LEU A 40 -10.39 0.94 9.12
C LEU A 40 -10.56 -0.55 8.83
N GLU A 41 -11.64 -0.94 8.14
CA GLU A 41 -11.86 -2.33 7.75
C GLU A 41 -10.73 -2.84 6.85
N LEU A 42 -10.28 -1.99 5.92
CA LEU A 42 -9.19 -2.32 5.01
C LEU A 42 -7.89 -2.60 5.76
N VAL A 43 -7.52 -1.74 6.70
CA VAL A 43 -6.30 -1.94 7.50
C VAL A 43 -6.40 -3.22 8.32
N ARG A 44 -7.55 -3.48 8.96
CA ARG A 44 -7.76 -4.72 9.73
C ARG A 44 -7.63 -5.96 8.88
N LEU A 45 -8.25 -5.97 7.71
CA LEU A 45 -8.20 -7.13 6.82
C LEU A 45 -6.78 -7.33 6.28
N MET A 46 -6.09 -6.27 5.88
CA MET A 46 -4.72 -6.37 5.39
C MET A 46 -3.75 -6.81 6.48
N ALA A 47 -4.02 -6.50 7.73
CA ALA A 47 -3.25 -7.04 8.85
C ALA A 47 -3.34 -8.57 8.90
N THR A 48 -4.53 -9.14 8.68
CA THR A 48 -4.69 -10.61 8.64
C THR A 48 -3.99 -11.24 7.46
N GLU A 49 -3.86 -10.53 6.34
CA GLU A 49 -3.20 -11.01 5.13
C GLU A 49 -1.70 -10.64 5.10
N GLN A 50 -1.23 -9.91 6.10
CA GLN A 50 0.16 -9.44 6.20
C GLN A 50 0.58 -8.63 4.97
N ARG A 51 -0.30 -7.71 4.54
CA ARG A 51 -0.05 -6.79 3.43
C ARG A 51 0.12 -5.36 3.91
N ALA A 52 1.11 -4.67 3.38
CA ALA A 52 1.23 -3.23 3.53
C ALA A 52 0.32 -2.53 2.51
N ILE A 53 -0.24 -1.39 2.88
CA ILE A 53 -1.15 -0.64 2.03
C ILE A 53 -0.43 0.59 1.46
N VAL A 54 -0.50 0.75 0.15
CA VAL A 54 0.00 1.95 -0.55
C VAL A 54 -1.19 2.87 -0.83
N THR A 55 -1.14 4.09 -0.30
CA THR A 55 -2.24 5.05 -0.42
C THR A 55 -1.73 6.49 -0.48
N ASN A 56 -2.52 7.36 -1.10
CA ASN A 56 -2.29 8.82 -1.04
C ASN A 56 -3.24 9.53 -0.07
N ASP A 57 -4.11 8.79 0.61
CA ASP A 57 -5.04 9.34 1.61
C ASP A 57 -4.37 9.37 2.99
N ILE A 58 -3.44 10.30 3.14
CA ILE A 58 -2.54 10.34 4.29
C ILE A 58 -3.28 10.63 5.60
N ALA A 59 -4.17 11.62 5.61
CA ALA A 59 -4.81 12.05 6.84
C ALA A 59 -5.64 10.92 7.49
N ASP A 60 -6.44 10.22 6.70
CA ASP A 60 -7.32 9.16 7.19
C ASP A 60 -6.52 7.95 7.68
N PHE A 61 -5.50 7.53 6.93
CA PHE A 61 -4.69 6.38 7.32
C PHE A 61 -3.73 6.71 8.47
N GLN A 62 -3.26 7.96 8.59
CA GLN A 62 -2.48 8.39 9.76
C GLN A 62 -3.32 8.27 11.03
N ALA A 63 -4.57 8.69 10.99
CA ALA A 63 -5.48 8.58 12.14
C ALA A 63 -5.69 7.12 12.55
N ILE A 64 -5.81 6.22 11.58
CA ILE A 64 -5.95 4.77 11.84
C ILE A 64 -4.68 4.22 12.46
N HIS A 65 -3.51 4.60 11.96
CA HIS A 65 -2.23 4.19 12.54
C HIS A 65 -2.13 4.59 14.01
N ASP A 66 -2.47 5.83 14.34
CA ASP A 66 -2.44 6.33 15.71
C ASP A 66 -3.42 5.55 16.60
N GLN A 67 -4.60 5.25 16.09
CA GLN A 67 -5.62 4.47 16.78
C GLN A 67 -5.13 3.04 17.07
N PHE A 68 -4.47 2.40 16.10
CA PHE A 68 -3.91 1.05 16.26
C PHE A 68 -2.82 1.03 17.33
N LEU A 69 -1.91 2.00 17.31
CA LEU A 69 -0.85 2.10 18.32
C LEU A 69 -1.43 2.25 19.73
N THR A 70 -2.44 3.10 19.89
CA THR A 70 -3.08 3.35 21.18
C THR A 70 -3.80 2.10 21.68
N ALA A 71 -4.44 1.34 20.80
CA ALA A 71 -5.18 0.13 21.16
C ALA A 71 -4.31 -1.11 21.31
N GLY A 72 -3.04 -1.04 20.93
CA GLY A 72 -2.16 -2.21 20.89
C GLY A 72 -2.45 -3.16 19.73
N ASP A 73 -3.15 -2.69 18.70
CA ASP A 73 -3.41 -3.45 17.48
C ASP A 73 -2.23 -3.33 16.51
N GLU A 74 -2.13 -4.29 15.60
CA GLU A 74 -1.04 -4.35 14.63
C GLU A 74 -1.54 -4.17 13.19
N HIS A 75 -0.73 -3.50 12.37
CA HIS A 75 -0.85 -3.52 10.91
C HIS A 75 0.50 -3.84 10.28
N TYR A 76 0.52 -4.14 8.99
CA TYR A 76 1.75 -4.58 8.32
C TYR A 76 2.41 -3.51 7.47
N GLY A 77 2.02 -2.29 7.65
CA GLY A 77 2.66 -1.13 7.04
C GLY A 77 1.68 -0.26 6.28
N LEU A 78 1.90 1.05 6.36
CA LEU A 78 1.21 2.06 5.56
C LEU A 78 2.27 2.82 4.77
N ILE A 79 2.14 2.83 3.46
CA ILE A 79 3.07 3.48 2.55
C ILE A 79 2.34 4.66 1.93
N PHE A 80 2.78 5.86 2.29
CA PHE A 80 2.14 7.11 1.88
C PHE A 80 2.81 7.69 0.65
N THR A 81 1.99 8.14 -0.30
CA THR A 81 2.44 8.77 -1.53
C THR A 81 1.84 10.16 -1.65
N PHE A 82 2.50 11.03 -2.41
CA PHE A 82 2.02 12.38 -2.68
C PHE A 82 1.87 12.58 -4.19
N ASP A 83 0.78 13.19 -4.62
CA ASP A 83 0.54 13.42 -6.04
C ASP A 83 1.63 14.28 -6.70
N ALA A 84 2.26 15.17 -5.92
CA ALA A 84 3.34 16.02 -6.43
C ALA A 84 4.59 15.23 -6.87
N THR A 85 4.87 14.11 -6.20
CA THR A 85 6.07 13.28 -6.47
C THR A 85 5.73 11.98 -7.16
N MET A 86 4.51 11.47 -6.95
CA MET A 86 4.01 10.22 -7.53
C MET A 86 2.66 10.47 -8.19
N PRO A 87 2.62 11.13 -9.36
CA PRO A 87 1.35 11.41 -10.03
C PRO A 87 0.61 10.12 -10.40
N ARG A 88 -0.72 10.14 -10.29
CA ARG A 88 -1.56 8.97 -10.59
C ARG A 88 -1.99 8.93 -12.05
N THR A 89 -1.06 9.18 -12.94
CA THR A 89 -1.28 9.24 -14.39
C THR A 89 -0.65 8.04 -15.08
N LYS A 90 -1.10 7.72 -16.30
CA LYS A 90 -0.58 6.56 -17.05
C LYS A 90 0.90 6.68 -17.38
N ASP A 91 1.36 7.87 -17.67
CA ASP A 91 2.77 8.11 -18.00
C ASP A 91 3.70 8.02 -16.77
N ALA A 92 3.15 8.07 -15.57
CA ALA A 92 3.91 7.88 -14.33
C ALA A 92 4.02 6.41 -13.89
N ILE A 93 3.34 5.47 -14.53
CA ILE A 93 3.37 4.05 -14.14
C ILE A 93 4.79 3.50 -14.07
N PRO A 94 5.71 3.74 -15.02
CA PRO A 94 7.07 3.26 -14.89
C PRO A 94 7.80 3.78 -13.64
N GLN A 95 7.55 5.02 -13.24
CA GLN A 95 8.08 5.60 -12.01
C GLN A 95 7.53 4.87 -10.78
N TRP A 96 6.24 4.57 -10.75
CA TRP A 96 5.60 3.81 -9.68
C TRP A 96 6.25 2.43 -9.52
N VAL A 97 6.39 1.72 -10.63
CA VAL A 97 6.99 0.37 -10.62
C VAL A 97 8.44 0.44 -10.12
N LYS A 98 9.22 1.39 -10.61
CA LYS A 98 10.61 1.58 -10.17
C LYS A 98 10.70 1.87 -8.69
N THR A 99 9.94 2.85 -8.21
CA THR A 99 10.01 3.30 -6.82
C THR A 99 9.57 2.20 -5.85
N LEU A 100 8.48 1.50 -6.15
CA LEU A 100 8.02 0.40 -5.32
C LEU A 100 8.93 -0.83 -5.40
N THR A 101 9.56 -1.08 -6.53
CA THR A 101 10.58 -2.14 -6.63
C THR A 101 11.76 -1.85 -5.71
N GLU A 102 12.22 -0.61 -5.67
CA GLU A 102 13.29 -0.21 -4.74
C GLU A 102 12.89 -0.44 -3.29
N LEU A 103 11.67 -0.03 -2.93
CA LEU A 103 11.12 -0.26 -1.58
C LEU A 103 11.08 -1.75 -1.24
N LEU A 104 10.56 -2.58 -2.14
CA LEU A 104 10.44 -4.01 -1.92
C LEU A 104 11.80 -4.71 -1.84
N THR A 105 12.78 -4.22 -2.56
CA THR A 105 14.15 -4.73 -2.48
C THR A 105 14.80 -4.39 -1.15
N GLU A 106 14.57 -3.20 -0.63
CA GLU A 106 15.11 -2.75 0.67
C GLU A 106 14.38 -3.38 1.86
N HIS A 107 13.11 -3.75 1.68
CA HIS A 107 12.24 -4.29 2.72
C HIS A 107 11.61 -5.62 2.28
N PRO A 108 12.40 -6.70 2.18
CA PRO A 108 11.92 -7.96 1.61
C PRO A 108 10.97 -8.76 2.50
N GLY A 109 11.03 -8.60 3.82
CA GLY A 109 10.20 -9.33 4.75
C GLY A 109 8.77 -8.81 4.81
N ASP A 110 7.79 -9.70 5.03
CA ASP A 110 6.39 -9.33 5.15
C ASP A 110 6.14 -8.43 6.38
N ASP A 111 6.99 -8.52 7.39
CA ASP A 111 6.91 -7.72 8.61
C ASP A 111 7.86 -6.51 8.62
N SER A 112 8.52 -6.22 7.50
CA SER A 112 9.52 -5.15 7.42
C SER A 112 8.98 -3.79 7.85
N LEU A 113 7.73 -3.49 7.56
CA LEU A 113 7.06 -2.24 7.92
C LEU A 113 5.94 -2.45 8.95
N ARG A 114 5.97 -3.53 9.71
CA ARG A 114 4.95 -3.79 10.73
C ARG A 114 4.86 -2.64 11.72
N ASN A 115 3.65 -2.09 11.88
CA ASN A 115 3.36 -0.96 12.76
C ASN A 115 4.09 0.33 12.39
N ARG A 116 4.51 0.46 11.13
CA ARG A 116 5.26 1.63 10.66
C ARG A 116 4.57 2.32 9.50
N ILE A 117 4.89 3.60 9.37
CA ILE A 117 4.56 4.42 8.21
C ILE A 117 5.83 4.66 7.42
N HIS A 118 5.75 4.50 6.09
CA HIS A 118 6.83 4.81 5.17
C HIS A 118 6.32 5.83 4.15
N HIS A 119 7.07 6.91 3.94
CA HIS A 119 6.74 7.92 2.95
C HIS A 119 7.57 7.68 1.70
N LEU A 120 6.93 7.54 0.54
CA LEU A 120 7.65 7.50 -0.73
C LEU A 120 8.15 8.89 -1.08
N PRO A 121 9.35 8.98 -1.67
CA PRO A 121 9.94 10.26 -2.05
C PRO A 121 9.14 11.00 -3.12
#